data_0fe104904c5db1da3ff44feae2597de4
#
_entry.id   0fe104904c5db1da3ff44feae2597de4
#
_cell.length_a   1.000
_cell.length_b   1.000
_cell.length_c   1.000
_cell.angle_alpha   90.00
_cell.angle_beta   90.00
_cell.angle_gamma   90.00
#
_symmetry.space_group_name_H-M   'P 1'
#
loop_
_entity.id
_entity.type
_entity.pdbx_description
1 polymer ?
#
loop_
_entity_poly.entity_id
_entity_poly.type
_entity_poly.pdbx_seq_one_letter_code
_entity_poly.pdbx_strand_id
1 'polypeptide(L)'
;MEQKKKFKIGMCLFENYHQRKDIGSSRIRGHWIIEELNKQGHDAECFIQGSDYDVVVYQKCYWKEHMRAFKGLKILDICDPDWLDGAEIVSILKEIDIVTVSSERLKEDLEKFSDKPVHVISDGVKKKKSVKKHTGRAKKICWFGYSGNLSLIEPALVKIKKLGLTLKIISDGNFNTSVCKVENIKWDIETVEDEMLECDMCLLPDGLMGRFLYKSQNKTYESWSLGLPVVKTPDDLERFMDGTERAIESRKRLREVNEKYLVKRSAKKLIEIICQKKK
;
A
#
# COMPACT_ATOMS: atom_id res chain seq x y z
N MET A 1 -7.94 29.34 20.09
CA MET A 1 -7.85 28.19 19.16
C MET A 1 -7.04 28.69 17.95
N GLU A 2 -5.83 28.18 17.77
CA GLU A 2 -5.06 28.49 16.55
C GLU A 2 -5.85 28.00 15.34
N GLN A 3 -6.12 28.88 14.38
CA GLN A 3 -6.73 28.51 13.11
C GLN A 3 -5.78 27.51 12.41
N LYS A 4 -6.19 26.26 12.26
CA LYS A 4 -5.43 25.28 11.48
C LYS A 4 -5.21 25.84 10.07
N LYS A 5 -3.96 26.02 9.69
CA LYS A 5 -3.60 26.50 8.35
C LYS A 5 -4.18 25.56 7.30
N LYS A 6 -5.05 26.09 6.44
CA LYS A 6 -5.63 25.35 5.30
C LYS A 6 -4.65 25.43 4.14
N PHE A 7 -4.42 24.29 3.44
CA PHE A 7 -3.60 24.22 2.23
C PHE A 7 -4.44 23.79 1.04
N LYS A 8 -4.15 24.34 -0.13
CA LYS A 8 -4.62 23.82 -1.41
C LYS A 8 -3.57 22.90 -2.00
N ILE A 9 -3.90 21.60 -2.16
CA ILE A 9 -2.98 20.53 -2.46
C ILE A 9 -3.37 19.83 -3.76
N GLY A 10 -2.51 19.88 -4.77
CA GLY A 10 -2.66 19.11 -6.01
C GLY A 10 -1.92 17.78 -5.92
N MET A 11 -2.62 16.67 -6.17
CA MET A 11 -2.04 15.33 -6.23
C MET A 11 -1.83 14.93 -7.69
N CYS A 12 -0.59 15.01 -8.20
CA CYS A 12 -0.21 14.55 -9.53
C CYS A 12 0.04 13.05 -9.47
N LEU A 13 -0.92 12.25 -9.93
CA LEU A 13 -0.93 10.80 -9.73
C LEU A 13 -0.29 10.06 -10.90
N PHE A 14 0.35 8.93 -10.62
CA PHE A 14 0.94 8.04 -11.60
C PHE A 14 -0.04 7.61 -12.70
N GLU A 15 -1.29 7.34 -12.36
CA GLU A 15 -2.33 6.96 -13.33
C GLU A 15 -2.63 8.04 -14.37
N ASN A 16 -2.65 9.30 -13.95
CA ASN A 16 -2.90 10.43 -14.86
C ASN A 16 -1.74 10.64 -15.83
N TYR A 17 -0.51 10.50 -15.32
CA TYR A 17 0.70 10.63 -16.12
C TYR A 17 0.83 9.52 -17.18
N HIS A 18 0.48 8.28 -16.82
CA HIS A 18 0.55 7.12 -17.70
C HIS A 18 -0.77 6.77 -18.38
N GLN A 19 -1.82 7.58 -18.23
CA GLN A 19 -3.18 7.36 -18.77
C GLN A 19 -3.77 5.99 -18.40
N ARG A 20 -3.35 5.42 -17.25
CA ARG A 20 -3.83 4.14 -16.72
C ARG A 20 -4.75 4.40 -15.54
N LYS A 21 -5.96 3.85 -15.61
CA LYS A 21 -6.96 3.95 -14.54
C LYS A 21 -6.83 2.76 -13.57
N ASP A 22 -7.29 2.95 -12.33
CA ASP A 22 -7.35 1.93 -11.27
C ASP A 22 -6.00 1.30 -10.89
N ILE A 23 -4.98 2.13 -10.75
CA ILE A 23 -3.69 1.69 -10.24
C ILE A 23 -3.71 1.72 -8.70
N GLY A 24 -3.33 0.60 -8.06
CA GLY A 24 -3.35 0.47 -6.60
C GLY A 24 -2.58 1.55 -5.86
N SER A 25 -1.39 1.94 -6.33
CA SER A 25 -0.60 3.01 -5.70
C SER A 25 -1.28 4.37 -5.79
N SER A 26 -1.87 4.73 -6.93
CA SER A 26 -2.62 5.98 -7.10
C SER A 26 -3.85 6.02 -6.20
N ARG A 27 -4.57 4.89 -6.08
CA ARG A 27 -5.72 4.77 -5.19
C ARG A 27 -5.33 4.99 -3.72
N ILE A 28 -4.31 4.28 -3.24
CA ILE A 28 -3.93 4.25 -1.83
C ILE A 28 -3.22 5.54 -1.42
N ARG A 29 -2.26 5.99 -2.21
CA ARG A 29 -1.40 7.13 -1.90
C ARG A 29 -1.88 8.45 -2.50
N GLY A 30 -2.88 8.39 -3.38
CA GLY A 30 -3.54 9.54 -4.01
C GLY A 30 -4.98 9.71 -3.56
N HIS A 31 -5.91 9.01 -4.18
CA HIS A 31 -7.35 9.23 -3.98
C HIS A 31 -7.79 9.10 -2.52
N TRP A 32 -7.33 8.09 -1.78
CA TRP A 32 -7.68 7.94 -0.36
C TRP A 32 -7.08 9.05 0.51
N ILE A 33 -5.88 9.53 0.17
CA ILE A 33 -5.25 10.66 0.86
C ILE A 33 -6.04 11.94 0.59
N ILE A 34 -6.43 12.21 -0.66
CA ILE A 34 -7.29 13.36 -1.03
C ILE A 34 -8.57 13.38 -0.20
N GLU A 35 -9.29 12.24 -0.14
CA GLU A 35 -10.51 12.12 0.66
C GLU A 35 -10.29 12.46 2.14
N GLU A 36 -9.21 11.96 2.73
CA GLU A 36 -8.92 12.20 4.15
C GLU A 36 -8.41 13.61 4.42
N LEU A 37 -7.66 14.23 3.52
CA LEU A 37 -7.25 15.62 3.62
C LEU A 37 -8.46 16.56 3.60
N ASN A 38 -9.42 16.31 2.72
CA ASN A 38 -10.66 17.09 2.64
C ASN A 38 -11.50 16.94 3.91
N LYS A 39 -11.60 15.72 4.49
CA LYS A 39 -12.25 15.50 5.79
C LYS A 39 -11.55 16.23 6.94
N GLN A 40 -10.24 16.47 6.83
CA GLN A 40 -9.44 17.21 7.80
C GLN A 40 -9.50 18.75 7.60
N GLY A 41 -10.24 19.22 6.58
CA GLY A 41 -10.50 20.64 6.32
C GLY A 41 -9.51 21.31 5.36
N HIS A 42 -8.63 20.53 4.70
CA HIS A 42 -7.79 21.02 3.62
C HIS A 42 -8.57 21.04 2.29
N ASP A 43 -7.96 21.59 1.24
CA ASP A 43 -8.50 21.63 -0.12
C ASP A 43 -7.57 20.78 -1.00
N ALA A 44 -7.89 19.50 -1.13
CA ALA A 44 -7.06 18.54 -1.86
C ALA A 44 -7.84 17.95 -3.05
N GLU A 45 -7.18 17.89 -4.20
CA GLU A 45 -7.75 17.33 -5.44
C GLU A 45 -6.68 16.64 -6.30
N CYS A 46 -7.11 15.84 -7.29
CA CYS A 46 -6.22 15.44 -8.37
C CYS A 46 -5.72 16.69 -9.08
N PHE A 47 -4.42 16.71 -9.40
CA PHE A 47 -3.80 17.87 -10.01
C PHE A 47 -4.50 18.29 -11.31
N ILE A 48 -4.84 19.60 -11.39
CA ILE A 48 -5.41 20.26 -12.56
C ILE A 48 -4.42 21.29 -13.07
N GLN A 49 -4.00 21.16 -14.33
CA GLN A 49 -3.06 22.10 -14.93
C GLN A 49 -3.67 23.51 -15.00
N GLY A 50 -2.89 24.51 -14.60
CA GLY A 50 -3.34 25.90 -14.57
C GLY A 50 -4.05 26.34 -13.26
N SER A 51 -4.30 25.40 -12.33
CA SER A 51 -4.79 25.76 -10.99
C SER A 51 -3.62 26.18 -10.08
N ASP A 52 -3.90 27.12 -9.18
CA ASP A 52 -2.96 27.52 -8.15
C ASP A 52 -2.98 26.55 -6.97
N TYR A 53 -1.80 26.08 -6.56
CA TYR A 53 -1.61 25.18 -5.41
C TYR A 53 -0.57 25.73 -4.45
N ASP A 54 -0.77 25.53 -3.15
CA ASP A 54 0.28 25.73 -2.14
C ASP A 54 1.32 24.61 -2.17
N VAL A 55 0.87 23.38 -2.50
CA VAL A 55 1.65 22.16 -2.50
C VAL A 55 1.26 21.29 -3.68
N VAL A 56 2.23 20.72 -4.37
CA VAL A 56 1.99 19.65 -5.34
C VAL A 56 2.73 18.39 -4.88
N VAL A 57 1.99 17.29 -4.77
CA VAL A 57 2.54 15.96 -4.48
C VAL A 57 2.58 15.18 -5.79
N TYR A 58 3.77 14.80 -6.20
CA TYR A 58 4.04 14.00 -7.41
C TYR A 58 4.14 12.52 -7.02
N GLN A 59 3.05 11.79 -7.08
CA GLN A 59 2.99 10.38 -6.73
C GLN A 59 3.47 9.54 -7.92
N LYS A 60 4.74 9.10 -7.88
CA LYS A 60 5.43 8.40 -9.00
C LYS A 60 5.28 9.14 -10.33
N CYS A 61 5.14 10.43 -10.30
CA CYS A 61 5.01 11.30 -11.46
C CYS A 61 6.30 12.13 -11.59
N TYR A 62 7.12 11.82 -12.59
CA TYR A 62 8.45 12.40 -12.77
C TYR A 62 8.45 13.57 -13.76
N TRP A 63 7.50 14.47 -13.63
CA TRP A 63 7.29 15.62 -14.52
C TRP A 63 8.24 16.78 -14.20
N LYS A 64 9.48 16.64 -14.64
CA LYS A 64 10.61 17.52 -14.32
C LYS A 64 10.40 18.98 -14.73
N GLU A 65 9.80 19.23 -15.91
CA GLU A 65 9.53 20.57 -16.43
C GLU A 65 8.56 21.33 -15.51
N HIS A 66 7.48 20.66 -15.09
CA HIS A 66 6.54 21.23 -14.16
C HIS A 66 7.15 21.47 -12.77
N MET A 67 7.95 20.51 -12.27
CA MET A 67 8.64 20.67 -10.99
C MET A 67 9.55 21.90 -10.97
N ARG A 68 10.24 22.20 -12.06
CA ARG A 68 11.07 23.42 -12.20
C ARG A 68 10.24 24.71 -12.23
N ALA A 69 9.12 24.70 -12.93
CA ALA A 69 8.27 25.87 -13.11
C ALA A 69 7.46 26.20 -11.87
N PHE A 70 7.02 25.20 -11.12
CA PHE A 70 6.16 25.34 -9.96
C PHE A 70 6.88 26.01 -8.78
N LYS A 71 6.27 27.07 -8.21
CA LYS A 71 6.86 27.87 -7.13
C LYS A 71 6.43 27.48 -5.73
N GLY A 72 5.38 26.67 -5.60
CA GLY A 72 4.92 26.13 -4.31
C GLY A 72 5.79 24.99 -3.80
N LEU A 73 5.38 24.37 -2.71
CA LEU A 73 6.08 23.22 -2.11
C LEU A 73 5.90 21.96 -2.98
N LYS A 74 7.01 21.34 -3.34
CA LYS A 74 7.08 20.14 -4.19
C LYS A 74 7.44 18.92 -3.35
N ILE A 75 6.56 17.95 -3.34
CA ILE A 75 6.77 16.66 -2.64
C ILE A 75 6.76 15.54 -3.68
N LEU A 76 7.83 14.77 -3.73
CA LEU A 76 7.88 13.54 -4.53
C LEU A 76 7.50 12.36 -3.66
N ASP A 77 6.47 11.61 -4.06
CA ASP A 77 5.99 10.42 -3.34
C ASP A 77 6.33 9.14 -4.09
N ILE A 78 7.16 8.28 -3.48
CA ILE A 78 7.71 7.06 -4.08
C ILE A 78 7.30 5.83 -3.26
N CYS A 79 6.72 4.84 -3.89
CA CYS A 79 6.32 3.58 -3.24
C CYS A 79 6.96 2.32 -3.85
N ASP A 80 7.76 2.47 -4.91
CA ASP A 80 8.53 1.42 -5.55
C ASP A 80 9.94 1.92 -5.85
N PRO A 81 10.96 1.04 -5.99
CA PRO A 81 12.32 1.42 -6.34
C PRO A 81 12.46 1.67 -7.85
N ASP A 82 11.79 2.72 -8.36
CA ASP A 82 11.68 2.98 -9.80
C ASP A 82 13.06 3.23 -10.48
N TRP A 83 14.11 3.56 -9.70
CA TRP A 83 15.49 3.63 -10.19
C TRP A 83 16.07 2.28 -10.62
N LEU A 84 15.55 1.16 -10.10
CA LEU A 84 15.92 -0.19 -10.56
C LEU A 84 15.27 -0.52 -11.92
N ASP A 85 14.25 0.23 -12.32
CA ASP A 85 13.57 0.10 -13.60
C ASP A 85 13.99 1.21 -14.57
N GLY A 86 15.10 1.94 -14.28
CA GLY A 86 15.71 2.93 -15.15
C GLY A 86 15.23 4.38 -14.98
N ALA A 87 14.42 4.68 -13.95
CA ALA A 87 14.06 6.06 -13.66
C ALA A 87 15.27 6.88 -13.22
N GLU A 88 15.47 8.05 -13.85
CA GLU A 88 16.56 8.99 -13.53
C GLU A 88 16.29 9.75 -12.23
N ILE A 89 16.14 9.02 -11.12
CA ILE A 89 15.66 9.56 -9.85
C ILE A 89 16.55 10.71 -9.34
N VAL A 90 17.87 10.62 -9.49
CA VAL A 90 18.82 11.65 -9.03
C VAL A 90 18.55 13.01 -9.68
N SER A 91 18.19 13.02 -10.96
CA SER A 91 17.88 14.25 -11.68
C SER A 91 16.55 14.87 -11.24
N ILE A 92 15.60 14.03 -10.84
CA ILE A 92 14.29 14.46 -10.30
C ILE A 92 14.44 15.00 -8.88
N LEU A 93 15.24 14.36 -8.03
CA LEU A 93 15.48 14.78 -6.65
C LEU A 93 16.02 16.20 -6.52
N LYS A 94 16.73 16.71 -7.55
CA LYS A 94 17.20 18.10 -7.58
C LYS A 94 16.08 19.14 -7.70
N GLU A 95 14.94 18.75 -8.25
CA GLU A 95 13.83 19.67 -8.58
C GLU A 95 12.74 19.71 -7.50
N ILE A 96 12.85 18.89 -6.44
CA ILE A 96 11.83 18.78 -5.39
C ILE A 96 12.36 19.28 -4.03
N ASP A 97 11.47 19.49 -3.09
CA ASP A 97 11.80 20.01 -1.77
C ASP A 97 11.81 18.92 -0.69
N ILE A 98 10.94 17.91 -0.82
CA ILE A 98 10.75 16.81 0.14
C ILE A 98 10.46 15.52 -0.63
N VAL A 99 10.90 14.39 -0.08
CA VAL A 99 10.51 13.05 -0.53
C VAL A 99 9.65 12.38 0.53
N THR A 100 8.57 11.73 0.11
CA THR A 100 7.81 10.79 0.93
C THR A 100 7.90 9.39 0.33
N VAL A 101 8.02 8.37 1.19
CA VAL A 101 8.19 6.97 0.77
C VAL A 101 7.28 6.04 1.57
N SER A 102 7.01 4.84 1.02
CA SER A 102 6.14 3.85 1.66
C SER A 102 6.84 2.93 2.67
N SER A 103 8.17 2.85 2.67
CA SER A 103 8.93 1.94 3.53
C SER A 103 10.26 2.55 3.98
N GLU A 104 10.80 2.06 5.12
CA GLU A 104 12.12 2.48 5.61
C GLU A 104 13.22 2.12 4.62
N ARG A 105 13.12 0.97 3.93
CA ARG A 105 14.12 0.56 2.93
C ARG A 105 14.22 1.53 1.76
N LEU A 106 13.09 2.06 1.27
CA LEU A 106 13.09 3.11 0.25
C LEU A 106 13.76 4.39 0.77
N LYS A 107 13.50 4.75 2.04
CA LYS A 107 14.14 5.91 2.67
C LYS A 107 15.65 5.75 2.73
N GLU A 108 16.15 4.64 3.29
CA GLU A 108 17.58 4.36 3.44
C GLU A 108 18.34 4.47 2.11
N ASP A 109 17.75 4.01 1.01
CA ASP A 109 18.42 4.07 -0.29
C ASP A 109 18.30 5.45 -0.94
N LEU A 110 17.17 6.15 -0.80
CA LEU A 110 17.02 7.50 -1.36
C LEU A 110 17.88 8.55 -0.65
N GLU A 111 18.12 8.40 0.65
CA GLU A 111 19.05 9.24 1.42
C GLU A 111 20.50 9.13 0.91
N LYS A 112 20.86 8.05 0.19
CA LYS A 112 22.16 7.92 -0.48
C LYS A 112 22.26 8.73 -1.78
N PHE A 113 21.12 9.05 -2.39
CA PHE A 113 21.05 9.75 -3.68
C PHE A 113 20.86 11.26 -3.54
N SER A 114 20.43 11.75 -2.37
CA SER A 114 20.09 13.16 -2.18
C SER A 114 20.15 13.56 -0.70
N ASP A 115 20.43 14.83 -0.46
CA ASP A 115 20.36 15.51 0.84
C ASP A 115 18.94 16.02 1.19
N LYS A 116 17.97 15.78 0.31
CA LYS A 116 16.58 16.19 0.55
C LYS A 116 15.98 15.39 1.71
N PRO A 117 15.12 16.02 2.55
CA PRO A 117 14.43 15.31 3.61
C PRO A 117 13.58 14.16 3.06
N VAL A 118 13.79 12.94 3.55
CA VAL A 118 13.02 11.76 3.19
C VAL A 118 12.18 11.30 4.38
N HIS A 119 10.87 11.25 4.21
CA HIS A 119 9.93 10.87 5.26
C HIS A 119 9.16 9.61 4.89
N VAL A 120 9.07 8.66 5.81
CA VAL A 120 8.23 7.48 5.60
C VAL A 120 6.79 7.82 5.95
N ILE A 121 5.90 7.65 4.98
CA ILE A 121 4.44 7.64 5.15
C ILE A 121 3.97 6.24 4.74
N SER A 122 3.69 5.39 5.72
CA SER A 122 3.17 4.05 5.47
C SER A 122 1.87 4.09 4.67
N ASP A 123 1.66 3.11 3.81
CA ASP A 123 0.39 2.94 3.12
C ASP A 123 -0.73 2.80 4.14
N GLY A 124 -1.78 3.57 3.95
CA GLY A 124 -2.96 3.53 4.80
C GLY A 124 -4.02 2.59 4.24
N VAL A 125 -4.89 2.09 5.12
CA VAL A 125 -6.09 1.33 4.75
C VAL A 125 -7.35 2.04 5.21
N LYS A 126 -8.46 1.85 4.49
CA LYS A 126 -9.77 2.33 4.92
C LYS A 126 -10.32 1.43 6.03
N LYS A 127 -11.09 2.00 6.95
CA LYS A 127 -11.82 1.22 7.95
C LYS A 127 -12.84 0.32 7.27
N LYS A 128 -12.83 -0.98 7.58
CA LYS A 128 -13.74 -1.95 6.98
C LYS A 128 -15.09 -2.01 7.68
N LYS A 129 -16.12 -2.36 6.92
CA LYS A 129 -17.49 -2.58 7.44
C LYS A 129 -17.63 -3.94 8.09
N SER A 130 -16.96 -4.95 7.54
CA SER A 130 -17.02 -6.35 7.98
C SER A 130 -15.64 -6.84 8.37
N VAL A 131 -15.60 -7.74 9.35
CA VAL A 131 -14.38 -8.35 9.87
C VAL A 131 -14.61 -9.85 10.02
N LYS A 132 -13.64 -10.65 9.62
CA LYS A 132 -13.68 -12.12 9.71
C LYS A 132 -13.81 -12.56 11.16
N LYS A 133 -14.78 -13.44 11.41
CA LYS A 133 -14.90 -14.22 12.64
C LYS A 133 -14.24 -15.58 12.45
N HIS A 134 -13.35 -15.96 13.36
CA HIS A 134 -12.59 -17.20 13.25
C HIS A 134 -13.14 -18.27 14.17
N THR A 135 -13.42 -19.45 13.60
CA THR A 135 -13.88 -20.64 14.33
C THR A 135 -13.28 -21.89 13.69
N GLY A 136 -13.12 -22.94 14.47
CA GLY A 136 -12.72 -24.26 13.99
C GLY A 136 -11.38 -24.29 13.24
N ARG A 137 -11.17 -25.37 12.46
CA ARG A 137 -9.98 -25.57 11.65
C ARG A 137 -10.07 -24.77 10.34
N ALA A 138 -8.94 -24.16 9.90
CA ALA A 138 -8.88 -23.45 8.63
C ALA A 138 -9.10 -24.39 7.42
N LYS A 139 -9.77 -23.87 6.39
CA LYS A 139 -10.12 -24.58 5.15
C LYS A 139 -9.60 -23.87 3.91
N LYS A 140 -9.57 -22.54 3.91
CA LYS A 140 -9.17 -21.70 2.77
C LYS A 140 -8.11 -20.69 3.16
N ILE A 141 -7.12 -20.52 2.29
CA ILE A 141 -6.12 -19.46 2.36
C ILE A 141 -6.17 -18.66 1.06
N CYS A 142 -6.15 -17.33 1.13
CA CYS A 142 -6.11 -16.51 -0.09
C CYS A 142 -4.75 -15.86 -0.29
N TRP A 143 -4.46 -15.60 -1.55
CA TRP A 143 -3.46 -14.63 -1.99
C TRP A 143 -4.15 -13.64 -2.93
N PHE A 144 -3.80 -12.35 -2.86
CA PHE A 144 -4.37 -11.33 -3.73
C PHE A 144 -3.30 -10.36 -4.23
N GLY A 145 -3.48 -9.87 -5.45
CA GLY A 145 -2.63 -8.86 -6.05
C GLY A 145 -2.27 -9.11 -7.50
N TYR A 146 -1.26 -8.38 -7.97
CA TYR A 146 -0.77 -8.45 -9.35
C TYR A 146 -0.12 -9.81 -9.64
N SER A 147 -0.54 -10.45 -10.73
CA SER A 147 -0.13 -11.81 -11.11
C SER A 147 1.39 -11.98 -11.28
N GLY A 148 2.11 -10.94 -11.65
CA GLY A 148 3.57 -10.95 -11.73
C GLY A 148 4.31 -11.25 -10.41
N ASN A 149 3.59 -11.29 -9.27
CA ASN A 149 4.15 -11.64 -7.97
C ASN A 149 3.77 -13.06 -7.50
N LEU A 150 3.12 -13.86 -8.33
CA LEU A 150 2.62 -15.19 -7.96
C LEU A 150 3.72 -16.20 -7.63
N SER A 151 4.91 -16.05 -8.21
CA SER A 151 6.05 -16.92 -7.90
C SER A 151 6.44 -16.94 -6.41
N LEU A 152 6.10 -15.87 -5.68
CA LEU A 152 6.40 -15.78 -4.24
C LEU A 152 5.67 -16.84 -3.40
N ILE A 153 4.53 -17.38 -3.87
CA ILE A 153 3.75 -18.35 -3.11
C ILE A 153 4.13 -19.79 -3.38
N GLU A 154 4.91 -20.07 -4.43
CA GLU A 154 5.28 -21.43 -4.84
C GLU A 154 5.90 -22.25 -3.70
N PRO A 155 6.83 -21.71 -2.86
CA PRO A 155 7.41 -22.47 -1.76
C PRO A 155 6.38 -22.97 -0.73
N ALA A 156 5.21 -22.36 -0.63
CA ALA A 156 4.17 -22.72 0.33
C ALA A 156 3.24 -23.85 -0.16
N LEU A 157 3.22 -24.16 -1.47
CA LEU A 157 2.21 -25.03 -2.07
C LEU A 157 2.18 -26.44 -1.50
N VAL A 158 3.35 -27.04 -1.27
CA VAL A 158 3.47 -28.39 -0.70
C VAL A 158 2.87 -28.43 0.73
N LYS A 159 3.12 -27.40 1.52
CA LYS A 159 2.58 -27.29 2.88
C LYS A 159 1.06 -27.05 2.86
N ILE A 160 0.56 -26.22 1.95
CA ILE A 160 -0.87 -25.98 1.73
C ILE A 160 -1.58 -27.31 1.42
N LYS A 161 -1.03 -28.12 0.51
CA LYS A 161 -1.54 -29.46 0.20
C LYS A 161 -1.56 -30.37 1.43
N LYS A 162 -0.44 -30.44 2.15
CA LYS A 162 -0.30 -31.29 3.35
C LYS A 162 -1.32 -30.97 4.43
N LEU A 163 -1.68 -29.68 4.58
CA LEU A 163 -2.65 -29.20 5.54
C LEU A 163 -4.12 -29.32 5.06
N GLY A 164 -4.35 -29.71 3.81
CA GLY A 164 -5.66 -29.88 3.20
C GLY A 164 -6.38 -28.54 2.92
N LEU A 165 -5.62 -27.46 2.73
CA LEU A 165 -6.16 -26.14 2.44
C LEU A 165 -6.45 -25.99 0.95
N THR A 166 -7.52 -25.23 0.62
CA THR A 166 -7.74 -24.68 -0.72
C THR A 166 -7.09 -23.30 -0.83
N LEU A 167 -6.29 -23.08 -1.87
CA LEU A 167 -5.67 -21.79 -2.18
C LEU A 167 -6.58 -20.98 -3.09
N LYS A 168 -7.10 -19.84 -2.61
CA LYS A 168 -7.85 -18.89 -3.45
C LYS A 168 -6.91 -17.79 -3.95
N ILE A 169 -6.79 -17.65 -5.26
CA ILE A 169 -6.00 -16.60 -5.92
C ILE A 169 -6.95 -15.52 -6.45
N ILE A 170 -6.79 -14.28 -5.95
CA ILE A 170 -7.59 -13.12 -6.38
C ILE A 170 -6.65 -12.19 -7.13
N SER A 171 -6.66 -12.26 -8.48
CA SER A 171 -5.64 -11.62 -9.32
C SER A 171 -6.17 -11.23 -10.69
N ASP A 172 -5.39 -10.42 -11.42
CA ASP A 172 -5.57 -10.10 -12.84
C ASP A 172 -5.21 -11.27 -13.76
N GLY A 173 -4.49 -12.29 -13.26
CA GLY A 173 -4.10 -13.50 -13.99
C GLY A 173 -4.38 -14.78 -13.20
N ASN A 174 -4.46 -15.90 -13.89
CA ASN A 174 -4.68 -17.21 -13.28
C ASN A 174 -3.35 -17.83 -12.79
N PHE A 175 -3.44 -18.58 -11.71
CA PHE A 175 -2.37 -19.44 -11.19
C PHE A 175 -2.75 -20.91 -11.34
N ASN A 176 -1.94 -21.66 -12.07
CA ASN A 176 -2.17 -23.09 -12.32
C ASN A 176 -1.06 -23.93 -11.69
N THR A 177 -1.44 -24.93 -10.92
CA THR A 177 -0.52 -25.89 -10.31
C THR A 177 -1.21 -27.24 -10.11
N SER A 178 -0.46 -28.33 -10.22
CA SER A 178 -0.92 -29.67 -9.84
C SER A 178 -0.63 -30.00 -8.37
N VAL A 179 0.06 -29.12 -7.64
CA VAL A 179 0.52 -29.38 -6.27
C VAL A 179 -0.62 -29.32 -5.25
N CYS A 180 -1.51 -28.35 -5.33
CA CYS A 180 -2.64 -28.20 -4.40
C CYS A 180 -3.89 -27.72 -5.14
N LYS A 181 -5.05 -27.76 -4.44
CA LYS A 181 -6.31 -27.24 -4.99
C LYS A 181 -6.26 -25.72 -5.06
N VAL A 182 -6.58 -25.15 -6.24
CA VAL A 182 -6.60 -23.71 -6.49
C VAL A 182 -7.98 -23.27 -6.98
N GLU A 183 -8.45 -22.14 -6.45
CA GLU A 183 -9.61 -21.39 -6.94
C GLU A 183 -9.11 -20.04 -7.47
N ASN A 184 -9.25 -19.77 -8.77
CA ASN A 184 -8.87 -18.50 -9.38
C ASN A 184 -10.09 -17.57 -9.44
N ILE A 185 -9.96 -16.37 -8.91
CA ILE A 185 -10.96 -15.30 -8.93
C ILE A 185 -10.32 -14.10 -9.61
N LYS A 186 -11.00 -13.54 -10.61
CA LYS A 186 -10.56 -12.29 -11.23
C LYS A 186 -10.65 -11.15 -10.20
N TRP A 187 -9.56 -10.41 -10.05
CA TRP A 187 -9.53 -9.26 -9.16
C TRP A 187 -10.53 -8.19 -9.60
N ASP A 188 -11.34 -7.73 -8.66
CA ASP A 188 -12.28 -6.63 -8.82
C ASP A 188 -12.33 -5.83 -7.51
N ILE A 189 -12.27 -4.51 -7.60
CA ILE A 189 -12.23 -3.61 -6.45
C ILE A 189 -13.49 -3.69 -5.58
N GLU A 190 -14.64 -3.96 -6.20
CA GLU A 190 -15.92 -4.01 -5.51
C GLU A 190 -16.14 -5.32 -4.74
N THR A 191 -15.49 -6.41 -5.18
CA THR A 191 -15.73 -7.75 -4.62
C THR A 191 -14.54 -8.34 -3.87
N VAL A 192 -13.33 -7.79 -4.03
CA VAL A 192 -12.10 -8.36 -3.45
C VAL A 192 -12.18 -8.56 -1.95
N GLU A 193 -12.82 -7.66 -1.21
CA GLU A 193 -12.96 -7.76 0.24
C GLU A 193 -13.85 -8.95 0.64
N ASP A 194 -14.96 -9.15 -0.06
CA ASP A 194 -15.88 -10.26 0.17
C ASP A 194 -15.22 -11.59 -0.17
N GLU A 195 -14.50 -11.65 -1.28
CA GLU A 195 -13.70 -12.82 -1.68
C GLU A 195 -12.63 -13.18 -0.65
N MET A 196 -11.96 -12.18 -0.08
CA MET A 196 -10.99 -12.38 1.01
C MET A 196 -11.68 -12.87 2.30
N LEU A 197 -12.84 -12.33 2.65
CA LEU A 197 -13.60 -12.71 3.86
C LEU A 197 -14.11 -14.15 3.83
N GLU A 198 -14.22 -14.79 2.66
CA GLU A 198 -14.49 -16.23 2.57
C GLU A 198 -13.31 -17.09 3.07
N CYS A 199 -12.10 -16.53 3.13
CA CYS A 199 -10.90 -17.25 3.52
C CYS A 199 -10.63 -17.13 5.02
N ASP A 200 -9.77 -17.99 5.55
CA ASP A 200 -9.41 -18.04 6.95
C ASP A 200 -8.14 -17.26 7.27
N MET A 201 -7.27 -17.06 6.28
CA MET A 201 -6.00 -16.36 6.38
C MET A 201 -5.51 -15.92 5.01
N CYS A 202 -4.53 -15.00 4.95
CA CYS A 202 -3.88 -14.55 3.73
C CYS A 202 -2.44 -15.05 3.64
N LEU A 203 -2.03 -15.57 2.48
CA LEU A 203 -0.65 -15.96 2.17
C LEU A 203 0.09 -14.79 1.54
N LEU A 204 0.98 -14.16 2.27
CA LEU A 204 1.75 -13.00 1.82
C LEU A 204 3.23 -13.14 2.20
N PRO A 205 3.97 -14.08 1.59
CA PRO A 205 5.39 -14.26 1.88
C PRO A 205 6.16 -12.99 1.50
N ASP A 206 7.17 -12.65 2.29
CA ASP A 206 8.08 -11.57 1.95
C ASP A 206 9.04 -12.02 0.84
N GLY A 207 9.27 -11.17 -0.16
CA GLY A 207 10.30 -11.40 -1.16
C GLY A 207 11.68 -11.04 -0.60
N LEU A 208 12.67 -11.89 -0.86
CA LEU A 208 14.00 -11.79 -0.26
C LEU A 208 15.02 -11.09 -1.17
N MET A 209 14.68 -10.73 -2.41
CA MET A 209 15.63 -10.16 -3.36
C MET A 209 15.00 -9.08 -4.26
N GLY A 210 15.86 -8.23 -4.81
CA GLY A 210 15.52 -7.23 -5.82
C GLY A 210 14.45 -6.26 -5.33
N ARG A 211 13.52 -5.91 -6.21
CA ARG A 211 12.45 -4.96 -5.91
C ARG A 211 11.50 -5.40 -4.78
N PHE A 212 11.45 -6.68 -4.44
CA PHE A 212 10.59 -7.17 -3.37
C PHE A 212 11.02 -6.69 -1.99
N LEU A 213 12.30 -6.38 -1.79
CA LEU A 213 12.84 -5.81 -0.54
C LEU A 213 12.25 -4.44 -0.18
N TYR A 214 11.74 -3.72 -1.18
CA TYR A 214 11.20 -2.36 -1.04
C TYR A 214 9.69 -2.31 -0.88
N LYS A 215 9.01 -3.47 -1.05
CA LYS A 215 7.55 -3.51 -1.03
C LYS A 215 6.98 -3.00 0.30
N SER A 216 5.98 -2.14 0.18
CA SER A 216 5.19 -1.72 1.33
C SER A 216 4.40 -2.88 1.89
N GLN A 217 4.01 -2.78 3.15
CA GLN A 217 3.17 -3.77 3.83
C GLN A 217 1.65 -3.56 3.56
N ASN A 218 1.30 -2.87 2.48
CA ASN A 218 -0.10 -2.54 2.17
C ASN A 218 -1.02 -3.77 2.21
N LYS A 219 -0.67 -4.85 1.51
CA LYS A 219 -1.46 -6.09 1.51
C LYS A 219 -1.61 -6.70 2.91
N THR A 220 -0.56 -6.61 3.73
CA THR A 220 -0.59 -7.05 5.12
C THR A 220 -1.61 -6.22 5.93
N TYR A 221 -1.57 -4.90 5.80
CA TYR A 221 -2.52 -4.02 6.51
C TYR A 221 -3.95 -4.19 6.01
N GLU A 222 -4.13 -4.40 4.71
CA GLU A 222 -5.43 -4.71 4.11
C GLU A 222 -6.02 -6.01 4.68
N SER A 223 -5.22 -7.09 4.72
CA SER A 223 -5.62 -8.36 5.34
C SER A 223 -5.97 -8.20 6.82
N TRP A 224 -5.12 -7.51 7.58
CA TRP A 224 -5.35 -7.26 9.01
C TRP A 224 -6.60 -6.40 9.24
N SER A 225 -6.91 -5.45 8.37
CA SER A 225 -8.10 -4.60 8.46
C SER A 225 -9.39 -5.39 8.30
N LEU A 226 -9.34 -6.52 7.58
CA LEU A 226 -10.43 -7.49 7.45
C LEU A 226 -10.41 -8.56 8.57
N GLY A 227 -9.45 -8.48 9.49
CA GLY A 227 -9.29 -9.46 10.57
C GLY A 227 -8.65 -10.77 10.11
N LEU A 228 -8.03 -10.81 8.92
CA LEU A 228 -7.38 -12.00 8.41
C LEU A 228 -5.92 -12.05 8.86
N PRO A 229 -5.47 -13.11 9.57
CA PRO A 229 -4.07 -13.34 9.85
C PRO A 229 -3.26 -13.49 8.56
N VAL A 230 -2.03 -12.99 8.59
CA VAL A 230 -1.11 -13.06 7.45
C VAL A 230 -0.08 -14.14 7.70
N VAL A 231 0.01 -15.05 6.75
CA VAL A 231 1.00 -16.13 6.68
C VAL A 231 2.19 -15.65 5.87
N LYS A 232 3.35 -15.55 6.52
CA LYS A 232 4.63 -15.22 5.88
C LYS A 232 5.58 -16.42 5.83
N THR A 233 5.44 -17.33 6.78
CA THR A 233 6.32 -18.49 6.96
C THR A 233 5.53 -19.79 7.00
N PRO A 234 6.19 -20.95 6.80
CA PRO A 234 5.55 -22.25 6.98
C PRO A 234 5.00 -22.49 8.40
N ASP A 235 5.62 -21.91 9.42
CA ASP A 235 5.16 -22.02 10.81
C ASP A 235 3.86 -21.26 11.05
N ASP A 236 3.68 -20.11 10.40
CA ASP A 236 2.42 -19.38 10.42
C ASP A 236 1.27 -20.23 9.86
N LEU A 237 1.53 -21.00 8.79
CA LEU A 237 0.52 -21.92 8.22
C LEU A 237 0.04 -22.95 9.24
N GLU A 238 0.94 -23.56 10.01
CA GLU A 238 0.57 -24.53 11.03
C GLU A 238 -0.18 -23.87 12.18
N ARG A 239 0.34 -22.76 12.69
CA ARG A 239 -0.25 -21.99 13.79
C ARG A 239 -1.67 -21.57 13.46
N PHE A 240 -1.89 -21.01 12.28
CA PHE A 240 -3.20 -20.49 11.88
C PHE A 240 -4.17 -21.56 11.35
N MET A 241 -3.84 -22.85 11.43
CA MET A 241 -4.85 -23.90 11.29
C MET A 241 -5.87 -23.86 12.44
N ASP A 242 -5.46 -23.41 13.62
CA ASP A 242 -6.35 -23.29 14.80
C ASP A 242 -7.15 -21.99 14.77
N GLY A 243 -8.47 -22.10 15.02
CA GLY A 243 -9.38 -20.95 15.01
C GLY A 243 -9.16 -19.98 16.19
N THR A 244 -8.68 -20.48 17.32
CA THR A 244 -8.38 -19.67 18.50
C THR A 244 -7.15 -18.80 18.23
N GLU A 245 -6.09 -19.38 17.65
CA GLU A 245 -4.89 -18.65 17.27
C GLU A 245 -5.22 -17.54 16.24
N ARG A 246 -6.04 -17.86 15.23
CA ARG A 246 -6.49 -16.83 14.27
C ARG A 246 -7.29 -15.72 14.94
N ALA A 247 -8.17 -16.05 15.88
CA ALA A 247 -8.99 -15.06 16.60
C ALA A 247 -8.12 -14.13 17.49
N ILE A 248 -7.09 -14.68 18.14
CA ILE A 248 -6.12 -13.91 18.94
C ILE A 248 -5.35 -12.95 18.04
N GLU A 249 -4.77 -13.47 16.95
CA GLU A 249 -3.98 -12.66 15.99
C GLU A 249 -4.86 -11.58 15.36
N SER A 250 -6.08 -11.91 14.91
CA SER A 250 -7.04 -10.96 14.35
C SER A 250 -7.29 -9.77 15.29
N ARG A 251 -7.62 -10.03 16.56
CA ARG A 251 -7.86 -8.95 17.54
C ARG A 251 -6.65 -8.05 17.73
N LYS A 252 -5.44 -8.65 17.82
CA LYS A 252 -4.18 -7.92 17.95
C LYS A 252 -3.95 -7.01 16.75
N ARG A 253 -4.10 -7.54 15.52
CA ARG A 253 -3.83 -6.81 14.29
C ARG A 253 -4.87 -5.76 13.95
N LEU A 254 -6.14 -6.02 14.23
CA LEU A 254 -7.19 -5.01 14.10
C LEU A 254 -6.92 -3.78 14.99
N ARG A 255 -6.46 -4.00 16.24
CA ARG A 255 -6.05 -2.90 17.11
C ARG A 255 -4.89 -2.12 16.50
N GLU A 256 -3.84 -2.82 16.07
CA GLU A 256 -2.66 -2.21 15.46
C GLU A 256 -3.01 -1.39 14.21
N VAL A 257 -3.86 -1.91 13.31
CA VAL A 257 -4.34 -1.19 12.12
C VAL A 257 -5.10 0.08 12.51
N ASN A 258 -6.03 -0.02 13.46
CA ASN A 258 -6.82 1.13 13.90
C ASN A 258 -5.97 2.23 14.54
N GLU A 259 -4.91 1.86 15.25
CA GLU A 259 -4.01 2.79 15.91
C GLU A 259 -2.99 3.43 14.94
N LYS A 260 -2.46 2.64 13.96
CA LYS A 260 -1.26 3.06 13.19
C LYS A 260 -1.49 3.21 11.70
N TYR A 261 -2.32 2.36 11.07
CA TYR A 261 -2.30 2.17 9.62
C TYR A 261 -3.60 2.58 8.91
N LEU A 262 -4.50 3.31 9.57
CA LEU A 262 -5.62 3.92 8.86
C LEU A 262 -5.15 5.09 7.99
N VAL A 263 -5.71 5.22 6.78
CA VAL A 263 -5.35 6.27 5.81
C VAL A 263 -5.39 7.69 6.40
N LYS A 264 -6.27 7.95 7.37
CA LYS A 264 -6.32 9.22 8.12
C LYS A 264 -5.00 9.57 8.81
N ARG A 265 -4.19 8.57 9.19
CA ARG A 265 -2.87 8.77 9.81
C ARG A 265 -1.84 9.18 8.77
N SER A 266 -1.89 8.54 7.59
CA SER A 266 -1.00 8.89 6.47
C SER A 266 -1.28 10.33 6.00
N ALA A 267 -2.56 10.71 5.85
CA ALA A 267 -2.94 12.08 5.52
C ALA A 267 -2.48 13.09 6.59
N LYS A 268 -2.69 12.79 7.88
CA LYS A 268 -2.22 13.64 8.98
C LYS A 268 -0.70 13.82 8.94
N LYS A 269 0.06 12.75 8.73
CA LYS A 269 1.52 12.80 8.65
C LYS A 269 2.01 13.65 7.48
N LEU A 270 1.32 13.57 6.32
CA LEU A 270 1.61 14.44 5.18
C LEU A 270 1.47 15.93 5.56
N ILE A 271 0.39 16.30 6.25
CA ILE A 271 0.20 17.69 6.71
C ILE A 271 1.26 18.12 7.72
N GLU A 272 1.65 17.25 8.66
CA GLU A 272 2.72 17.53 9.61
C GLU A 272 4.04 17.84 8.89
N ILE A 273 4.39 17.08 7.85
CA ILE A 273 5.57 17.31 7.00
C ILE A 273 5.47 18.64 6.26
N ILE A 274 4.32 18.95 5.66
CA ILE A 274 4.08 20.24 4.97
C ILE A 274 4.25 21.42 5.94
N CYS A 275 3.69 21.31 7.14
CA CYS A 275 3.77 22.37 8.16
C CYS A 275 5.21 22.60 8.68
N GLN A 276 6.03 21.56 8.79
CA GLN A 276 7.43 21.67 9.20
C GLN A 276 8.28 22.46 8.20
N LYS A 277 8.04 22.30 6.91
CA LYS A 277 8.82 22.96 5.85
C LYS A 277 8.39 24.42 5.59
N LYS A 278 7.14 24.77 5.92
CA LYS A 278 6.60 26.12 5.71
C LYS A 278 6.72 27.05 6.94
N LYS A 279 7.42 26.59 7.98
CA LYS A 279 7.93 27.42 9.09
C LYS A 279 9.30 27.98 8.73
#